data_b6264a56584196afdb8ac867130fd321
#
_entry.id   b6264a56584196afdb8ac867130fd321
#
_cell.length_a   1.000
_cell.length_b   1.000
_cell.length_c   1.000
_cell.angle_alpha   90.00
_cell.angle_beta   90.00
_cell.angle_gamma   90.00
#
_symmetry.space_group_name_H-M   'P 1'
#
loop_
_entity.id
_entity.type
_entity.pdbx_description
1 polymer ?
#
loop_
_entity_poly.entity_id
_entity_poly.type
_entity_poly.pdbx_seq_one_letter_code
_entity_poly.pdbx_strand_id
1 'polypeptide(L)'
;RLGAVGKRALKQLGKDHRLIGLSIMFPLIIIYFIKVIFDVLASPFFDITVYVIPYGAFIVHFITFILTAIVLVRERTSGTLSRMFVSGYNPIEIIGGYLVSYTGLASIQSLLVLTELNFLFELNYDFGQLASFYLAMWLLAVISLALGTLVSNFVRNEGQVFPFIPVILLSLILSGILLPVEQLPDWVQVLAYFTPLFYTNEVLQNLIGGNALNNEWPMLIGLFLYGAAVMLMAIFTLREKD
;
A
#
# COMPACT_ATOMS: atom_id res chain seq x y z
N ARG A 1 3.77 -2.23 26.26
CA ARG A 1 4.77 -2.94 25.47
C ARG A 1 4.67 -2.59 23.99
N LEU A 2 3.50 -2.69 23.32
CA LEU A 2 3.29 -2.29 21.92
C LEU A 2 3.82 -0.87 21.63
N GLY A 3 3.49 0.12 22.50
CA GLY A 3 3.99 1.48 22.35
C GLY A 3 5.52 1.62 22.49
N ALA A 4 6.19 0.73 23.23
CA ALA A 4 7.65 0.72 23.33
C ALA A 4 8.29 0.24 22.03
N VAL A 5 7.72 -0.80 21.40
CA VAL A 5 8.13 -1.29 20.06
C VAL A 5 7.89 -0.19 19.02
N GLY A 6 6.72 0.43 19.03
CA GLY A 6 6.39 1.51 18.12
C GLY A 6 7.34 2.71 18.24
N LYS A 7 7.59 3.19 19.46
CA LYS A 7 8.55 4.29 19.69
C LYS A 7 9.96 3.95 19.21
N ARG A 8 10.39 2.70 19.39
CA ARG A 8 11.68 2.23 18.89
C ARG A 8 11.69 2.21 17.36
N ALA A 9 10.65 1.64 16.73
CA ALA A 9 10.54 1.58 15.28
C ALA A 9 10.48 2.98 14.65
N LEU A 10 9.74 3.93 15.24
CA LEU A 10 9.73 5.34 14.81
C LEU A 10 11.11 5.99 14.92
N LYS A 11 11.82 5.76 16.02
CA LYS A 11 13.17 6.32 16.21
C LYS A 11 14.16 5.73 15.19
N GLN A 12 14.03 4.47 14.86
CA GLN A 12 14.84 3.80 13.85
C GLN A 12 14.49 4.31 12.46
N LEU A 13 13.21 4.41 12.14
CA LEU A 13 12.70 4.99 10.91
C LEU A 13 13.26 6.41 10.70
N GLY A 14 13.16 7.29 11.70
CA GLY A 14 13.68 8.65 11.62
C GLY A 14 15.20 8.77 11.39
N LYS A 15 15.96 7.70 11.63
CA LYS A 15 17.39 7.62 11.34
C LYS A 15 17.72 6.99 9.99
N ASP A 16 16.79 6.25 9.41
CA ASP A 16 16.95 5.60 8.10
C ASP A 16 16.53 6.56 6.96
N HIS A 17 17.39 7.56 6.70
CA HIS A 17 17.16 8.53 5.64
C HIS A 17 17.01 7.89 4.25
N ARG A 18 17.61 6.70 4.03
CA ARG A 18 17.49 5.97 2.77
C ARG A 18 16.08 5.41 2.60
N LEU A 19 15.55 4.79 3.65
CA LEU A 19 14.19 4.26 3.63
C LEU A 19 13.15 5.39 3.45
N ILE A 20 13.28 6.48 4.19
CA ILE A 20 12.39 7.65 4.05
C ILE A 20 12.49 8.21 2.64
N GLY A 21 13.72 8.40 2.12
CA GLY A 21 13.94 8.91 0.77
C GLY A 21 13.30 8.01 -0.29
N LEU A 22 13.51 6.70 -0.23
CA LEU A 22 12.89 5.76 -1.16
C LEU A 22 11.36 5.73 -1.03
N SER A 23 10.84 5.79 0.19
CA SER A 23 9.39 5.76 0.42
C SER A 23 8.67 7.02 -0.11
N ILE A 24 9.31 8.16 -0.08
CA ILE A 24 8.70 9.45 -0.45
C ILE A 24 9.12 9.85 -1.87
N MET A 25 10.42 9.90 -2.16
CA MET A 25 10.92 10.43 -3.44
C MET A 25 10.63 9.50 -4.61
N PHE A 26 10.68 8.18 -4.40
CA PHE A 26 10.51 7.23 -5.50
C PHE A 26 9.10 7.24 -6.08
N PRO A 27 8.01 7.21 -5.28
CA PRO A 27 6.66 7.41 -5.80
C PRO A 27 6.50 8.72 -6.58
N LEU A 28 7.00 9.83 -6.05
CA LEU A 28 6.88 11.15 -6.68
C LEU A 28 7.61 11.18 -8.04
N ILE A 29 8.81 10.63 -8.10
CA ILE A 29 9.57 10.54 -9.36
C ILE A 29 8.80 9.71 -10.40
N ILE A 30 8.22 8.57 -10.00
CA ILE A 30 7.43 7.73 -10.92
C ILE A 30 6.22 8.51 -11.44
N ILE A 31 5.49 9.21 -10.58
CA ILE A 31 4.32 10.00 -10.97
C ILE A 31 4.71 11.09 -11.96
N TYR A 32 5.81 11.80 -11.72
CA TYR A 32 6.33 12.80 -12.65
C TYR A 32 6.61 12.19 -14.03
N PHE A 33 7.26 11.03 -14.11
CA PHE A 33 7.49 10.35 -15.39
C PHE A 33 6.19 9.88 -16.05
N ILE A 34 5.21 9.42 -15.27
CA ILE A 34 3.88 9.09 -15.80
C ILE A 34 3.22 10.32 -16.43
N LYS A 35 3.33 11.49 -15.78
CA LYS A 35 2.84 12.76 -16.34
C LYS A 35 3.49 13.06 -17.68
N VAL A 36 4.83 12.97 -17.77
CA VAL A 36 5.56 13.19 -19.02
C VAL A 36 5.09 12.23 -20.12
N ILE A 37 4.87 10.95 -19.80
CA ILE A 37 4.36 9.96 -20.76
C ILE A 37 2.96 10.35 -21.23
N PHE A 38 2.09 10.72 -20.32
CA PHE A 38 0.72 11.10 -20.66
C PHE A 38 0.65 12.40 -21.49
N ASP A 39 1.54 13.37 -21.23
CA ASP A 39 1.62 14.59 -22.04
C ASP A 39 2.04 14.28 -23.49
N VAL A 40 2.91 13.28 -23.69
CA VAL A 40 3.32 12.83 -25.04
C VAL A 40 2.21 12.04 -25.72
N LEU A 41 1.46 11.23 -24.96
CA LEU A 41 0.36 10.40 -25.48
C LEU A 41 -0.97 11.15 -25.53
N ALA A 42 -1.02 12.41 -25.13
CA ALA A 42 -2.24 13.20 -25.04
C ALA A 42 -3.02 13.12 -26.37
N SER A 43 -4.21 12.55 -26.30
CA SER A 43 -5.16 12.43 -27.39
C SER A 43 -6.51 12.98 -26.93
N PRO A 44 -7.23 13.72 -27.79
CA PRO A 44 -8.58 14.21 -27.46
C PRO A 44 -9.59 13.08 -27.14
N PHE A 45 -9.23 11.84 -27.45
CA PHE A 45 -10.10 10.67 -27.25
C PHE A 45 -9.79 9.87 -25.99
N PHE A 46 -8.78 10.26 -25.19
CA PHE A 46 -8.36 9.51 -24.02
C PHE A 46 -8.42 10.41 -22.77
N ASP A 47 -9.43 10.17 -21.94
CA ASP A 47 -9.54 10.87 -20.65
C ASP A 47 -8.58 10.26 -19.62
N ILE A 48 -7.47 10.94 -19.42
CA ILE A 48 -6.42 10.51 -18.50
C ILE A 48 -6.88 10.60 -17.04
N THR A 49 -7.80 11.52 -16.72
CA THR A 49 -8.19 11.84 -15.34
C THR A 49 -8.74 10.63 -14.58
N VAL A 50 -9.43 9.74 -15.29
CA VAL A 50 -9.98 8.49 -14.74
C VAL A 50 -8.91 7.53 -14.23
N TYR A 51 -7.71 7.59 -14.80
CA TYR A 51 -6.61 6.66 -14.48
C TYR A 51 -5.62 7.21 -13.46
N VAL A 52 -5.50 8.52 -13.35
CA VAL A 52 -4.42 9.19 -12.58
C VAL A 52 -4.46 8.79 -11.10
N ILE A 53 -5.62 8.92 -10.45
CA ILE A 53 -5.76 8.59 -9.01
C ILE A 53 -5.56 7.08 -8.75
N PRO A 54 -6.19 6.15 -9.51
CA PRO A 54 -5.93 4.72 -9.37
C PRO A 54 -4.47 4.31 -9.58
N TYR A 55 -3.76 4.89 -10.55
CA TYR A 55 -2.32 4.64 -10.72
C TYR A 55 -1.51 5.12 -9.51
N GLY A 56 -1.84 6.28 -8.96
CA GLY A 56 -1.22 6.75 -7.73
C GLY A 56 -1.45 5.81 -6.55
N ALA A 57 -2.66 5.30 -6.40
CA ALA A 57 -2.98 4.30 -5.39
C ALA A 57 -2.16 3.02 -5.57
N PHE A 58 -2.01 2.53 -6.81
CA PHE A 58 -1.15 1.40 -7.11
C PHE A 58 0.32 1.66 -6.74
N ILE A 59 0.87 2.84 -7.05
CA ILE A 59 2.26 3.20 -6.72
C ILE A 59 2.45 3.19 -5.21
N VAL A 60 1.52 3.78 -4.45
CA VAL A 60 1.54 3.75 -2.99
C VAL A 60 1.51 2.31 -2.48
N HIS A 61 0.60 1.48 -3.00
CA HIS A 61 0.48 0.06 -2.66
C HIS A 61 1.80 -0.69 -2.90
N PHE A 62 2.34 -0.57 -4.08
CA PHE A 62 3.55 -1.26 -4.53
C PHE A 62 4.77 -0.89 -3.67
N ILE A 63 5.03 0.40 -3.50
CA ILE A 63 6.21 0.88 -2.75
C ILE A 63 6.07 0.54 -1.26
N THR A 64 4.91 0.77 -0.67
CA THR A 64 4.66 0.47 0.75
C THR A 64 4.84 -1.02 1.03
N PHE A 65 4.30 -1.89 0.18
CA PHE A 65 4.47 -3.34 0.29
C PHE A 65 5.94 -3.76 0.28
N ILE A 66 6.70 -3.34 -0.75
CA ILE A 66 8.10 -3.75 -0.92
C ILE A 66 8.96 -3.27 0.24
N LEU A 67 8.85 -1.97 0.58
CA LEU A 67 9.68 -1.39 1.63
C LEU A 67 9.38 -2.03 2.98
N THR A 68 8.13 -2.30 3.29
CA THR A 68 7.74 -2.97 4.54
C THR A 68 8.30 -4.39 4.60
N ALA A 69 8.16 -5.16 3.52
CA ALA A 69 8.69 -6.52 3.47
C ALA A 69 10.22 -6.53 3.68
N ILE A 70 10.96 -5.67 2.98
CA ILE A 70 12.43 -5.57 3.09
C ILE A 70 12.83 -5.19 4.52
N VAL A 71 12.21 -4.17 5.10
CA VAL A 71 12.56 -3.68 6.44
C VAL A 71 12.35 -4.75 7.50
N LEU A 72 11.23 -5.45 7.47
CA LEU A 72 10.95 -6.48 8.48
C LEU A 72 11.83 -7.72 8.31
N VAL A 73 12.21 -8.07 7.08
CA VAL A 73 13.23 -9.09 6.84
C VAL A 73 14.58 -8.65 7.43
N ARG A 74 14.98 -7.39 7.24
CA ARG A 74 16.20 -6.83 7.81
C ARG A 74 16.20 -6.86 9.34
N GLU A 75 15.07 -6.52 9.97
CA GLU A 75 14.90 -6.60 11.43
C GLU A 75 15.08 -8.02 11.95
N ARG A 76 14.65 -9.01 11.17
CA ARG A 76 14.84 -10.43 11.49
C ARG A 76 16.30 -10.84 11.33
N THR A 77 16.91 -10.56 10.19
CA THR A 77 18.30 -10.97 9.89
C THR A 77 19.32 -10.30 10.81
N SER A 78 19.01 -9.11 11.33
CA SER A 78 19.83 -8.42 12.34
C SER A 78 19.69 -9.01 13.75
N GLY A 79 18.87 -10.04 13.94
CA GLY A 79 18.58 -10.64 15.25
C GLY A 79 17.76 -9.77 16.19
N THR A 80 17.17 -8.69 15.67
CA THR A 80 16.36 -7.78 16.47
C THR A 80 15.08 -8.44 16.97
N LEU A 81 14.38 -9.18 16.08
CA LEU A 81 13.17 -9.90 16.44
C LEU A 81 13.44 -10.97 17.51
N SER A 82 14.52 -11.75 17.39
CA SER A 82 14.91 -12.77 18.37
C SER A 82 15.15 -12.12 19.74
N ARG A 83 15.86 -10.99 19.80
CA ARG A 83 16.04 -10.25 21.06
C ARG A 83 14.72 -9.77 21.67
N MET A 84 13.73 -9.40 20.86
CA MET A 84 12.39 -9.03 21.35
C MET A 84 11.67 -10.23 21.96
N PHE A 85 11.70 -11.40 21.31
CA PHE A 85 11.09 -12.62 21.82
C PHE A 85 11.74 -13.03 23.16
N VAL A 86 13.06 -13.05 23.24
CA VAL A 86 13.79 -13.34 24.49
C VAL A 86 13.44 -12.34 25.61
N SER A 87 13.16 -11.08 25.24
CA SER A 87 12.69 -10.05 26.19
C SER A 87 11.20 -10.16 26.56
N GLY A 88 10.51 -11.22 26.11
CA GLY A 88 9.11 -11.52 26.45
C GLY A 88 8.08 -10.69 25.70
N TYR A 89 8.42 -10.14 24.52
CA TYR A 89 7.44 -9.55 23.62
C TYR A 89 6.71 -10.62 22.83
N ASN A 90 5.40 -10.46 22.64
CA ASN A 90 4.58 -11.36 21.85
C ASN A 90 4.44 -10.85 20.39
N PRO A 91 4.03 -11.72 19.44
CA PRO A 91 3.86 -11.33 18.03
C PRO A 91 2.95 -10.13 17.81
N ILE A 92 1.87 -9.98 18.58
CA ILE A 92 0.92 -8.86 18.48
C ILE A 92 1.61 -7.54 18.84
N GLU A 93 2.40 -7.53 19.93
CA GLU A 93 3.13 -6.35 20.38
C GLU A 93 4.21 -5.93 19.38
N ILE A 94 4.87 -6.91 18.76
CA ILE A 94 5.92 -6.67 17.76
C ILE A 94 5.29 -6.13 16.48
N ILE A 95 4.39 -6.88 15.83
CA ILE A 95 3.78 -6.50 14.55
C ILE A 95 2.98 -5.22 14.71
N GLY A 96 2.14 -5.12 15.75
CA GLY A 96 1.34 -3.92 16.00
C GLY A 96 2.20 -2.67 16.20
N GLY A 97 3.33 -2.79 16.90
CA GLY A 97 4.29 -1.69 17.07
C GLY A 97 4.92 -1.22 15.77
N TYR A 98 5.32 -2.14 14.90
CA TYR A 98 5.82 -1.80 13.55
C TYR A 98 4.74 -1.18 12.68
N LEU A 99 3.56 -1.81 12.60
CA LEU A 99 2.45 -1.30 11.77
C LEU A 99 2.06 0.12 12.16
N VAL A 100 1.86 0.41 13.46
CA VAL A 100 1.55 1.77 13.93
C VAL A 100 2.63 2.77 13.51
N SER A 101 3.90 2.39 13.60
CA SER A 101 5.01 3.27 13.25
C SER A 101 5.09 3.54 11.75
N TYR A 102 4.96 2.50 10.93
CA TYR A 102 5.03 2.64 9.48
C TYR A 102 3.76 3.21 8.87
N THR A 103 2.60 3.11 9.54
CA THR A 103 1.38 3.81 9.15
C THR A 103 1.59 5.32 9.09
N GLY A 104 2.38 5.89 10.01
CA GLY A 104 2.74 7.30 9.93
C GLY A 104 3.47 7.68 8.64
N LEU A 105 4.44 6.88 8.21
CA LEU A 105 5.14 7.09 6.94
C LEU A 105 4.21 6.90 5.74
N ALA A 106 3.40 5.85 5.74
CA ALA A 106 2.41 5.58 4.69
C ALA A 106 1.37 6.70 4.58
N SER A 107 0.97 7.31 5.71
CA SER A 107 0.07 8.48 5.73
C SER A 107 0.67 9.68 5.02
N ILE A 108 1.94 10.00 5.31
CA ILE A 108 2.67 11.08 4.65
C ILE A 108 2.85 10.77 3.16
N GLN A 109 3.23 9.56 2.81
CA GLN A 109 3.41 9.12 1.43
C GLN A 109 2.12 9.26 0.62
N SER A 110 0.99 8.74 1.12
CA SER A 110 -0.31 8.84 0.45
C SER A 110 -0.75 10.29 0.26
N LEU A 111 -0.51 11.15 1.26
CA LEU A 111 -0.83 12.58 1.17
C LEU A 111 0.00 13.28 0.10
N LEU A 112 1.31 13.05 0.08
CA LEU A 112 2.20 13.66 -0.90
C LEU A 112 1.88 13.20 -2.31
N VAL A 113 1.66 11.90 -2.52
CA VAL A 113 1.26 11.34 -3.81
C VAL A 113 -0.04 11.95 -4.30
N LEU A 114 -1.08 12.01 -3.48
CA LEU A 114 -2.36 12.60 -3.87
C LEU A 114 -2.23 14.10 -4.19
N THR A 115 -1.45 14.83 -3.39
CA THR A 115 -1.20 16.26 -3.62
C THR A 115 -0.47 16.48 -4.95
N GLU A 116 0.54 15.68 -5.24
CA GLU A 116 1.29 15.74 -6.50
C GLU A 116 0.40 15.42 -7.70
N LEU A 117 -0.42 14.37 -7.62
CA LEU A 117 -1.36 14.02 -8.68
C LEU A 117 -2.35 15.16 -8.97
N ASN A 118 -2.94 15.72 -7.92
CA ASN A 118 -3.87 16.83 -8.07
C ASN A 118 -3.21 18.07 -8.69
N PHE A 119 -1.97 18.37 -8.31
CA PHE A 119 -1.21 19.50 -8.82
C PHE A 119 -0.73 19.28 -10.26
N LEU A 120 -0.08 18.17 -10.56
CA LEU A 120 0.52 17.90 -11.88
C LEU A 120 -0.52 17.71 -12.99
N PHE A 121 -1.67 17.10 -12.65
CA PHE A 121 -2.71 16.80 -13.64
C PHE A 121 -3.87 17.79 -13.60
N GLU A 122 -3.75 18.86 -12.79
CA GLU A 122 -4.75 19.94 -12.70
C GLU A 122 -6.18 19.40 -12.48
N LEU A 123 -6.34 18.39 -11.57
CA LEU A 123 -7.59 17.64 -11.45
C LEU A 123 -8.74 18.45 -10.86
N ASN A 124 -8.43 19.57 -10.16
CA ASN A 124 -9.40 20.53 -9.62
C ASN A 124 -10.50 19.92 -8.72
N TYR A 125 -10.19 18.83 -7.99
CA TYR A 125 -11.09 18.25 -7.01
C TYR A 125 -11.26 19.15 -5.80
N ASP A 126 -12.45 19.16 -5.22
CA ASP A 126 -12.71 19.85 -3.97
C ASP A 126 -12.06 19.13 -2.78
N PHE A 127 -12.00 19.81 -1.63
CA PHE A 127 -11.40 19.27 -0.43
C PHE A 127 -12.08 17.97 0.04
N GLY A 128 -13.41 17.86 -0.11
CA GLY A 128 -14.17 16.67 0.29
C GLY A 128 -13.83 15.46 -0.57
N GLN A 129 -13.70 15.66 -1.88
CA GLN A 129 -13.27 14.62 -2.81
C GLN A 129 -11.82 14.18 -2.53
N LEU A 130 -10.91 15.15 -2.35
CA LEU A 130 -9.51 14.85 -2.00
C LEU A 130 -9.39 14.08 -0.68
N ALA A 131 -10.18 14.44 0.33
CA ALA A 131 -10.22 13.71 1.59
C ALA A 131 -10.72 12.25 1.40
N SER A 132 -11.69 12.06 0.51
CA SER A 132 -12.24 10.73 0.19
C SER A 132 -11.22 9.87 -0.55
N PHE A 133 -10.53 10.41 -1.54
CA PHE A 133 -9.43 9.73 -2.23
C PHE A 133 -8.30 9.38 -1.26
N TYR A 134 -7.91 10.34 -0.40
CA TYR A 134 -6.90 10.11 0.61
C TYR A 134 -7.25 8.94 1.52
N LEU A 135 -8.49 8.87 2.00
CA LEU A 135 -8.93 7.79 2.89
C LEU A 135 -8.83 6.42 2.20
N ALA A 136 -9.28 6.30 0.95
CA ALA A 136 -9.19 5.06 0.19
C ALA A 136 -7.73 4.64 -0.05
N MET A 137 -6.87 5.57 -0.48
CA MET A 137 -5.45 5.32 -0.70
C MET A 137 -4.71 5.00 0.60
N TRP A 138 -5.03 5.70 1.68
CA TRP A 138 -4.45 5.45 3.01
C TRP A 138 -4.82 4.06 3.53
N LEU A 139 -6.08 3.65 3.39
CA LEU A 139 -6.53 2.31 3.79
C LEU A 139 -5.79 1.22 3.00
N LEU A 140 -5.65 1.40 1.69
CA LEU A 140 -4.84 0.51 0.85
C LEU A 140 -3.38 0.46 1.31
N ALA A 141 -2.78 1.60 1.66
CA ALA A 141 -1.41 1.66 2.17
C ALA A 141 -1.26 0.87 3.49
N VAL A 142 -2.21 0.98 4.40
CA VAL A 142 -2.22 0.18 5.65
C VAL A 142 -2.33 -1.31 5.37
N ILE A 143 -3.16 -1.71 4.41
CA ILE A 143 -3.27 -3.10 3.95
C ILE A 143 -1.95 -3.56 3.33
N SER A 144 -1.29 -2.70 2.57
CA SER A 144 0.03 -2.97 1.95
C SER A 144 1.11 -3.23 3.00
N LEU A 145 1.08 -2.46 4.12
CA LEU A 145 1.94 -2.72 5.29
C LEU A 145 1.69 -4.12 5.86
N ALA A 146 0.43 -4.52 6.03
CA ALA A 146 0.08 -5.84 6.54
C ALA A 146 0.52 -6.96 5.59
N LEU A 147 0.33 -6.80 4.28
CA LEU A 147 0.81 -7.73 3.25
C LEU A 147 2.33 -7.86 3.23
N GLY A 148 3.05 -6.73 3.25
CA GLY A 148 4.51 -6.72 3.34
C GLY A 148 5.02 -7.42 4.59
N THR A 149 4.34 -7.21 5.72
CA THR A 149 4.62 -7.89 6.99
C THR A 149 4.39 -9.40 6.86
N LEU A 150 3.27 -9.82 6.29
CA LEU A 150 2.95 -11.23 6.08
C LEU A 150 4.01 -11.91 5.20
N VAL A 151 4.36 -11.32 4.07
CA VAL A 151 5.40 -11.86 3.17
C VAL A 151 6.74 -11.95 3.88
N SER A 152 7.11 -10.94 4.69
CA SER A 152 8.36 -10.97 5.45
C SER A 152 8.50 -12.21 6.34
N ASN A 153 7.39 -12.80 6.79
CA ASN A 153 7.41 -13.98 7.66
C ASN A 153 7.83 -15.27 6.91
N PHE A 154 7.69 -15.30 5.59
CA PHE A 154 8.00 -16.47 4.77
C PHE A 154 9.37 -16.43 4.13
N VAL A 155 9.99 -15.26 4.06
CA VAL A 155 11.30 -15.05 3.41
C VAL A 155 12.42 -14.97 4.45
N ARG A 156 13.64 -15.37 4.06
CA ARG A 156 14.81 -15.43 4.95
C ARG A 156 15.79 -14.27 4.76
N ASN A 157 15.79 -13.65 3.60
CA ASN A 157 16.66 -12.52 3.26
C ASN A 157 15.93 -11.56 2.31
N GLU A 158 16.47 -10.35 2.17
CA GLU A 158 15.85 -9.28 1.35
C GLU A 158 15.69 -9.71 -0.12
N GLY A 159 16.61 -10.52 -0.68
CA GLY A 159 16.52 -10.99 -2.06
C GLY A 159 15.32 -11.89 -2.33
N GLN A 160 14.83 -12.62 -1.33
CA GLN A 160 13.64 -13.46 -1.46
C GLN A 160 12.32 -12.67 -1.47
N VAL A 161 12.35 -11.36 -1.27
CA VAL A 161 11.18 -10.49 -1.48
C VAL A 161 10.91 -10.28 -2.97
N PHE A 162 11.94 -10.27 -3.82
CA PHE A 162 11.80 -9.99 -5.25
C PHE A 162 10.83 -10.91 -6.01
N PRO A 163 10.74 -12.23 -5.75
CA PRO A 163 9.73 -13.09 -6.37
C PRO A 163 8.27 -12.67 -6.12
N PHE A 164 8.00 -11.87 -5.10
CA PHE A 164 6.65 -11.34 -4.82
C PHE A 164 6.33 -10.07 -5.62
N ILE A 165 7.33 -9.41 -6.22
CA ILE A 165 7.12 -8.23 -7.06
C ILE A 165 6.18 -8.52 -8.23
N PRO A 166 6.35 -9.59 -9.03
CA PRO A 166 5.40 -9.93 -10.09
C PRO A 166 3.97 -10.14 -9.59
N VAL A 167 3.79 -10.68 -8.37
CA VAL A 167 2.45 -10.86 -7.78
C VAL A 167 1.78 -9.53 -7.52
N ILE A 168 2.52 -8.55 -6.98
CA ILE A 168 1.98 -7.20 -6.77
C ILE A 168 1.77 -6.46 -8.09
N LEU A 169 2.65 -6.63 -9.08
CA LEU A 169 2.44 -6.07 -10.42
C LEU A 169 1.21 -6.68 -11.10
N LEU A 170 0.96 -7.98 -10.90
CA LEU A 170 -0.25 -8.63 -11.39
C LEU A 170 -1.52 -8.03 -10.78
N SER A 171 -1.48 -7.54 -9.55
CA SER A 171 -2.62 -6.87 -8.93
C SER A 171 -3.07 -5.63 -9.72
N LEU A 172 -2.17 -4.96 -10.45
CA LEU A 172 -2.53 -3.85 -11.34
C LEU A 172 -3.45 -4.31 -12.50
N ILE A 173 -3.18 -5.47 -13.07
CA ILE A 173 -4.02 -6.06 -14.13
C ILE A 173 -5.36 -6.51 -13.54
N LEU A 174 -5.32 -7.14 -12.36
CA LEU A 174 -6.49 -7.69 -11.68
C LEU A 174 -7.38 -6.61 -11.03
N SER A 175 -6.88 -5.39 -10.88
CA SER A 175 -7.61 -4.31 -10.20
C SER A 175 -8.67 -3.62 -11.05
N GLY A 176 -8.70 -3.85 -12.35
CA GLY A 176 -9.58 -3.11 -13.26
C GLY A 176 -9.02 -1.74 -13.70
N ILE A 177 -7.82 -1.35 -13.26
CA ILE A 177 -7.20 -0.06 -13.63
C ILE A 177 -6.83 -0.04 -15.12
N LEU A 178 -6.24 -1.11 -15.62
CA LEU A 178 -5.81 -1.21 -17.03
C LEU A 178 -6.95 -1.62 -17.97
N LEU A 179 -7.75 -2.59 -17.56
CA LEU A 179 -8.88 -3.14 -18.30
C LEU A 179 -10.00 -3.48 -17.32
N PRO A 180 -11.26 -3.17 -17.61
CA PRO A 180 -12.38 -3.58 -16.79
C PRO A 180 -12.35 -5.07 -16.50
N VAL A 181 -12.55 -5.46 -15.24
CA VAL A 181 -12.41 -6.86 -14.78
C VAL A 181 -13.40 -7.77 -15.50
N GLU A 182 -14.56 -7.25 -15.87
CA GLU A 182 -15.62 -7.98 -16.61
C GLU A 182 -15.19 -8.43 -18.01
N GLN A 183 -14.15 -7.80 -18.57
CA GLN A 183 -13.58 -8.18 -19.89
C GLN A 183 -12.55 -9.31 -19.78
N LEU A 184 -12.14 -9.66 -18.55
CA LEU A 184 -11.19 -10.74 -18.30
C LEU A 184 -11.91 -12.10 -18.26
N PRO A 185 -11.21 -13.21 -18.55
CA PRO A 185 -11.79 -14.56 -18.39
C PRO A 185 -12.29 -14.81 -16.97
N ASP A 186 -13.37 -15.58 -16.80
CA ASP A 186 -14.05 -15.82 -15.52
C ASP A 186 -13.10 -16.24 -14.39
N TRP A 187 -12.14 -17.12 -14.68
CA TRP A 187 -11.16 -17.55 -13.70
C TRP A 187 -10.21 -16.43 -13.24
N VAL A 188 -9.94 -15.45 -14.11
CA VAL A 188 -9.14 -14.26 -13.77
C VAL A 188 -9.95 -13.30 -12.89
N GLN A 189 -11.24 -13.13 -13.20
CA GLN A 189 -12.15 -12.31 -12.38
C GLN A 189 -12.20 -12.81 -10.93
N VAL A 190 -12.21 -14.13 -10.72
CA VAL A 190 -12.13 -14.70 -9.37
C VAL A 190 -10.84 -14.30 -8.65
N LEU A 191 -9.70 -14.23 -9.36
CA LEU A 191 -8.44 -13.79 -8.77
C LEU A 191 -8.44 -12.31 -8.38
N ALA A 192 -9.17 -11.46 -9.09
CA ALA A 192 -9.31 -10.05 -8.78
C ALA A 192 -9.83 -9.82 -7.36
N TYR A 193 -10.79 -10.61 -6.90
CA TYR A 193 -11.37 -10.50 -5.56
C TYR A 193 -10.38 -10.80 -4.43
N PHE A 194 -9.23 -11.40 -4.71
CA PHE A 194 -8.16 -11.62 -3.73
C PHE A 194 -7.18 -10.45 -3.66
N THR A 195 -7.35 -9.41 -4.47
CA THR A 195 -6.46 -8.25 -4.46
C THR A 195 -7.12 -7.03 -3.78
N PRO A 196 -6.48 -6.39 -2.79
CA PRO A 196 -7.06 -5.22 -2.15
C PRO A 196 -7.13 -4.02 -3.11
N LEU A 197 -6.27 -3.99 -4.12
CA LEU A 197 -6.25 -2.95 -5.14
C LEU A 197 -7.54 -2.94 -5.99
N PHE A 198 -8.16 -4.11 -6.22
CA PHE A 198 -9.46 -4.20 -6.91
C PHE A 198 -10.53 -3.40 -6.17
N TYR A 199 -10.75 -3.67 -4.89
CA TYR A 199 -11.76 -2.96 -4.09
C TYR A 199 -11.44 -1.47 -3.96
N THR A 200 -10.16 -1.13 -3.84
CA THR A 200 -9.75 0.27 -3.78
C THR A 200 -10.02 0.98 -5.09
N ASN A 201 -9.75 0.35 -6.24
CA ASN A 201 -10.04 0.92 -7.54
C ASN A 201 -11.53 1.15 -7.75
N GLU A 202 -12.39 0.20 -7.36
CA GLU A 202 -13.85 0.35 -7.40
C GLU A 202 -14.31 1.60 -6.62
N VAL A 203 -13.81 1.76 -5.38
CA VAL A 203 -14.09 2.96 -4.58
C VAL A 203 -13.61 4.23 -5.29
N LEU A 204 -12.38 4.23 -5.81
CA LEU A 204 -11.80 5.40 -6.48
C LEU A 204 -12.57 5.77 -7.74
N GLN A 205 -12.95 4.80 -8.58
CA GLN A 205 -13.73 5.03 -9.80
C GLN A 205 -15.12 5.61 -9.49
N ASN A 206 -15.79 5.08 -8.47
CA ASN A 206 -17.08 5.60 -8.02
C ASN A 206 -16.98 7.06 -7.52
N LEU A 207 -15.91 7.38 -6.76
CA LEU A 207 -15.63 8.74 -6.30
C LEU A 207 -15.30 9.70 -7.46
N ILE A 208 -14.53 9.24 -8.46
CA ILE A 208 -14.26 10.01 -9.70
C ILE A 208 -15.54 10.24 -10.46
N GLY A 209 -16.47 9.28 -10.50
CA GLY A 209 -17.79 9.40 -11.09
C GLY A 209 -18.75 10.33 -10.33
N GLY A 210 -18.30 10.95 -9.23
CA GLY A 210 -19.08 11.91 -8.43
C GLY A 210 -19.94 11.29 -7.34
N ASN A 211 -19.77 9.99 -7.05
CA ASN A 211 -20.43 9.36 -5.91
C ASN A 211 -19.86 9.88 -4.58
N ALA A 212 -20.73 9.99 -3.58
CA ALA A 212 -20.29 10.33 -2.24
C ALA A 212 -19.66 9.13 -1.54
N LEU A 213 -18.64 9.37 -0.71
CA LEU A 213 -17.96 8.33 0.09
C LEU A 213 -18.93 7.50 0.94
N ASN A 214 -20.02 8.10 1.38
CA ASN A 214 -21.05 7.42 2.16
C ASN A 214 -21.74 6.26 1.41
N ASN A 215 -21.67 6.21 0.09
CA ASN A 215 -22.22 5.13 -0.70
C ASN A 215 -21.24 3.95 -0.79
N GLU A 216 -19.97 4.19 -0.48
CA GLU A 216 -18.85 3.23 -0.63
C GLU A 216 -18.54 2.44 0.66
N TRP A 217 -19.33 2.65 1.74
CA TRP A 217 -19.11 1.97 3.01
C TRP A 217 -19.00 0.43 2.90
N PRO A 218 -19.82 -0.26 2.08
CA PRO A 218 -19.68 -1.73 1.96
C PRO A 218 -18.30 -2.15 1.45
N MET A 219 -17.75 -1.44 0.45
CA MET A 219 -16.42 -1.72 -0.10
C MET A 219 -15.31 -1.35 0.91
N LEU A 220 -15.44 -0.24 1.61
CA LEU A 220 -14.49 0.18 2.64
C LEU A 220 -14.45 -0.78 3.82
N ILE A 221 -15.61 -1.30 4.24
CA ILE A 221 -15.69 -2.35 5.27
C ILE A 221 -15.03 -3.63 4.76
N GLY A 222 -15.29 -4.02 3.51
CA GLY A 222 -14.63 -5.16 2.87
C GLY A 222 -13.11 -5.03 2.87
N LEU A 223 -12.59 -3.87 2.50
CA LEU A 223 -11.16 -3.56 2.55
C LEU A 223 -10.62 -3.63 3.99
N PHE A 224 -11.33 -3.07 4.95
CA PHE A 224 -10.93 -3.13 6.35
C PHE A 224 -10.86 -4.58 6.87
N LEU A 225 -11.87 -5.39 6.57
CA LEU A 225 -11.90 -6.80 6.93
C LEU A 225 -10.79 -7.60 6.25
N TYR A 226 -10.51 -7.30 4.97
CA TYR A 226 -9.38 -7.88 4.25
C TYR A 226 -8.05 -7.55 4.96
N GLY A 227 -7.82 -6.28 5.28
CA GLY A 227 -6.63 -5.85 6.01
C GLY A 227 -6.49 -6.50 7.39
N ALA A 228 -7.61 -6.60 8.13
CA ALA A 228 -7.65 -7.28 9.42
C ALA A 228 -7.31 -8.78 9.30
N ALA A 229 -7.84 -9.47 8.28
CA ALA A 229 -7.53 -10.87 8.01
C ALA A 229 -6.05 -11.08 7.68
N VAL A 230 -5.47 -10.24 6.82
CA VAL A 230 -4.04 -10.28 6.48
C VAL A 230 -3.18 -10.00 7.70
N MET A 231 -3.56 -9.03 8.53
CA MET A 231 -2.85 -8.72 9.77
C MET A 231 -2.89 -9.89 10.76
N LEU A 232 -4.03 -10.53 10.93
CA LEU A 232 -4.14 -11.72 11.76
C LEU A 232 -3.24 -12.84 11.23
N MET A 233 -3.26 -13.11 9.92
CA MET A 233 -2.35 -14.08 9.31
C MET A 233 -0.88 -13.72 9.56
N ALA A 234 -0.50 -12.46 9.47
CA ALA A 234 0.85 -12.00 9.76
C ALA A 234 1.24 -12.27 11.23
N ILE A 235 0.34 -12.03 12.17
CA ILE A 235 0.55 -12.29 13.61
C ILE A 235 0.73 -13.79 13.87
N PHE A 236 -0.16 -14.65 13.31
CA PHE A 236 -0.10 -16.09 13.53
C PHE A 236 1.08 -16.78 12.86
N THR A 237 1.59 -16.19 11.77
CA THR A 237 2.74 -16.73 11.03
C THR A 237 4.08 -16.22 11.56
N LEU A 238 4.08 -15.16 12.37
CA LEU A 238 5.30 -14.66 13.01
C LEU A 238 5.74 -15.65 14.11
N ARG A 239 6.82 -16.36 13.85
CA ARG A 239 7.42 -17.32 14.80
C ARG A 239 8.87 -16.93 15.04
N GLU A 240 9.34 -17.23 16.24
CA GLU A 240 10.77 -17.30 16.50
C GLU A 240 11.30 -18.47 15.64
N LYS A 241 12.16 -18.15 14.69
CA LYS A 241 12.87 -19.18 13.92
C LYS A 241 14.21 -19.35 14.59
N ASP A 242 14.45 -20.55 15.11
CA ASP A 242 15.75 -21.02 15.60
C ASP A 242 16.85 -20.85 14.55
#